data_56b637d0b2904dd763301219e385e218
#
_entry.id   56b637d0b2904dd763301219e385e218
#
_cell.length_a   1.000
_cell.length_b   1.000
_cell.length_c   1.000
_cell.angle_alpha   90.00
_cell.angle_beta   90.00
_cell.angle_gamma   90.00
#
_symmetry.space_group_name_H-M   'P 1'
#
loop_
_entity.id
_entity.type
_entity.pdbx_description
1 polymer ?
#
loop_
_entity_poly.entity_id
_entity_poly.type
_entity_poly.pdbx_seq_one_letter_code
_entity_poly.pdbx_strand_id
1 'polypeptide(L)'
;MTEHVQYPYSLKFSLGTILLMTMLMLLLLNNVVKANSELIWIVFGLCSLIFIFLITLLIVKRLIPALKGDIALELDDEGINDYIRDVSIDWKDIKEIKLMRGRSASTMQINLKWESDYGSQIGVPLRWVKGKDDEIYQITLLYFDSYSQGFTENPPV
;
A
#
# COMPACT_ATOMS: atom_id res chain seq x y z
N MET A 1 11.94 -25.43 -3.35
CA MET A 1 12.38 -24.13 -3.92
C MET A 1 11.10 -23.35 -4.18
N THR A 2 10.67 -22.57 -3.24
CA THR A 2 9.55 -21.66 -3.41
C THR A 2 10.07 -20.47 -4.23
N GLU A 3 9.43 -20.21 -5.35
CA GLU A 3 9.80 -19.12 -6.25
C GLU A 3 9.48 -17.80 -5.54
N HIS A 4 10.44 -16.88 -5.41
CA HIS A 4 10.19 -15.54 -4.89
C HIS A 4 9.22 -14.83 -5.83
N VAL A 5 8.06 -14.43 -5.31
CA VAL A 5 7.06 -13.70 -6.09
C VAL A 5 7.11 -12.22 -5.72
N GLN A 6 7.38 -11.39 -6.73
CA GLN A 6 7.56 -9.95 -6.57
C GLN A 6 6.51 -9.18 -7.34
N TYR A 7 5.88 -8.24 -6.66
CA TYR A 7 4.88 -7.35 -7.24
C TYR A 7 5.40 -5.91 -7.24
N PRO A 8 5.58 -5.28 -8.40
CA PRO A 8 6.03 -3.90 -8.48
C PRO A 8 4.91 -2.91 -8.10
N TYR A 9 5.29 -1.64 -7.89
CA TYR A 9 4.33 -0.56 -7.66
C TYR A 9 3.37 -0.36 -8.84
N SER A 10 2.12 -0.01 -8.53
CA SER A 10 1.09 0.29 -9.52
C SER A 10 1.26 1.71 -10.10
N LEU A 11 1.82 1.81 -11.30
CA LEU A 11 1.96 3.08 -12.02
C LEU A 11 0.59 3.74 -12.33
N LYS A 12 -0.38 2.92 -12.72
CA LYS A 12 -1.76 3.36 -13.02
C LYS A 12 -2.38 4.09 -11.83
N PHE A 13 -2.27 3.50 -10.65
CA PHE A 13 -2.87 4.06 -9.44
C PHE A 13 -2.13 5.32 -8.98
N SER A 14 -0.79 5.31 -9.05
CA SER A 14 0.04 6.47 -8.70
C SER A 14 -0.27 7.68 -9.58
N LEU A 15 -0.34 7.50 -10.91
CA LEU A 15 -0.71 8.56 -11.84
C LEU A 15 -2.14 9.05 -11.62
N GLY A 16 -3.10 8.14 -11.46
CA GLY A 16 -4.50 8.50 -11.22
C GLY A 16 -4.69 9.34 -9.96
N THR A 17 -3.99 9.00 -8.87
CA THR A 17 -4.05 9.75 -7.61
C THR A 17 -3.44 11.14 -7.75
N ILE A 18 -2.28 11.26 -8.42
CA ILE A 18 -1.62 12.56 -8.65
C ILE A 18 -2.49 13.44 -9.55
N LEU A 19 -3.07 12.89 -10.62
CA LEU A 19 -3.97 13.62 -11.51
C LEU A 19 -5.19 14.15 -10.75
N LEU A 20 -5.82 13.31 -9.91
CA LEU A 20 -6.94 13.72 -9.08
C LEU A 20 -6.57 14.85 -8.12
N MET A 21 -5.44 14.73 -7.42
CA MET A 21 -4.96 15.78 -6.49
C MET A 21 -4.65 17.08 -7.22
N THR A 22 -4.03 17.01 -8.40
CA THR A 22 -3.75 18.19 -9.23
C THR A 22 -5.03 18.86 -9.70
N MET A 23 -6.05 18.07 -10.12
CA MET A 23 -7.35 18.61 -10.52
C MET A 23 -8.06 19.31 -9.35
N LEU A 24 -8.04 18.72 -8.15
CA LEU A 24 -8.59 19.36 -6.95
C LEU A 24 -7.86 20.66 -6.60
N MET A 25 -6.54 20.69 -6.71
CA MET A 25 -5.75 21.90 -6.51
C MET A 25 -6.13 23.00 -7.51
N LEU A 26 -6.29 22.66 -8.80
CA LEU A 26 -6.70 23.63 -9.83
C LEU A 26 -8.12 24.18 -9.55
N LEU A 27 -9.05 23.35 -9.10
CA LEU A 27 -10.40 23.79 -8.68
C LEU A 27 -10.32 24.75 -7.49
N LEU A 28 -9.48 24.49 -6.50
CA LEU A 28 -9.25 25.40 -5.39
C LEU A 28 -8.69 26.74 -5.85
N LEU A 29 -7.65 26.74 -6.69
CA LEU A 29 -7.04 27.95 -7.21
C LEU A 29 -8.03 28.80 -8.03
N ASN A 30 -8.90 28.19 -8.84
CA ASN A 30 -9.93 28.90 -9.60
C ASN A 30 -10.94 29.61 -8.68
N ASN A 31 -11.25 29.02 -7.52
CA ASN A 31 -12.13 29.68 -6.53
C ASN A 31 -11.43 30.84 -5.81
N VAL A 32 -10.11 30.73 -5.57
CA VAL A 32 -9.32 31.82 -4.96
C VAL A 32 -9.34 33.06 -5.83
N VAL A 33 -9.07 32.89 -7.14
CA VAL A 33 -9.01 34.04 -8.09
C VAL A 33 -10.33 34.81 -8.14
N LYS A 34 -11.44 34.18 -7.81
CA LYS A 34 -12.78 34.80 -7.79
C LYS A 34 -13.15 35.43 -6.44
N ALA A 35 -12.35 35.22 -5.41
CA ALA A 35 -12.65 35.68 -4.06
C ALA A 35 -12.14 37.11 -3.84
N ASN A 36 -13.00 37.99 -3.28
CA ASN A 36 -12.69 39.38 -3.00
C ASN A 36 -12.23 39.63 -1.55
N SER A 37 -11.89 38.60 -0.79
CA SER A 37 -11.53 38.71 0.64
C SER A 37 -10.10 38.27 0.89
N GLU A 38 -9.31 39.09 1.58
CA GLU A 38 -7.93 38.81 1.96
C GLU A 38 -7.81 37.54 2.80
N LEU A 39 -8.77 37.32 3.72
CA LEU A 39 -8.81 36.11 4.56
C LEU A 39 -8.91 34.84 3.71
N ILE A 40 -9.70 34.88 2.65
CA ILE A 40 -9.86 33.76 1.72
C ILE A 40 -8.54 33.47 1.02
N TRP A 41 -7.80 34.49 0.58
CA TRP A 41 -6.49 34.34 -0.04
C TRP A 41 -5.48 33.64 0.88
N ILE A 42 -5.44 34.01 2.18
CA ILE A 42 -4.53 33.40 3.16
C ILE A 42 -4.88 31.92 3.36
N VAL A 43 -6.16 31.60 3.59
CA VAL A 43 -6.62 30.23 3.84
C VAL A 43 -6.34 29.33 2.63
N PHE A 44 -6.69 29.77 1.44
CA PHE A 44 -6.46 28.97 0.23
C PHE A 44 -4.97 28.88 -0.13
N GLY A 45 -4.18 29.91 0.13
CA GLY A 45 -2.74 29.88 -0.02
C GLY A 45 -2.12 28.78 0.86
N LEU A 46 -2.52 28.71 2.13
CA LEU A 46 -2.08 27.66 3.06
C LEU A 46 -2.51 26.27 2.59
N CYS A 47 -3.78 26.10 2.18
CA CYS A 47 -4.27 24.86 1.62
C CYS A 47 -3.46 24.43 0.37
N SER A 48 -3.15 25.36 -0.52
CA SER A 48 -2.36 25.08 -1.72
C SER A 48 -0.96 24.57 -1.38
N LEU A 49 -0.30 25.14 -0.37
CA LEU A 49 1.00 24.66 0.11
C LEU A 49 0.92 23.22 0.63
N ILE A 50 -0.13 22.89 1.37
CA ILE A 50 -0.37 21.51 1.85
C ILE A 50 -0.56 20.56 0.67
N PHE A 51 -1.35 20.93 -0.36
CA PHE A 51 -1.53 20.12 -1.56
C PHE A 51 -0.24 19.89 -2.32
N ILE A 52 0.58 20.95 -2.51
CA ILE A 52 1.90 20.84 -3.16
C ILE A 52 2.78 19.86 -2.40
N PHE A 53 2.81 19.96 -1.07
CA PHE A 53 3.58 19.07 -0.22
C PHE A 53 3.11 17.59 -0.37
N LEU A 54 1.80 17.35 -0.32
CA LEU A 54 1.22 16.01 -0.49
C LEU A 54 1.51 15.44 -1.89
N ILE A 55 1.37 16.24 -2.95
CA ILE A 55 1.69 15.82 -4.33
C ILE A 55 3.18 15.46 -4.43
N THR A 56 4.07 16.27 -3.85
CA THR A 56 5.51 15.99 -3.84
C THR A 56 5.81 14.67 -3.12
N LEU A 57 5.18 14.41 -1.97
CA LEU A 57 5.32 13.13 -1.27
C LEU A 57 4.83 11.94 -2.11
N LEU A 58 3.70 12.09 -2.81
CA LEU A 58 3.18 11.03 -3.70
C LEU A 58 4.13 10.77 -4.87
N ILE A 59 4.71 11.82 -5.46
CA ILE A 59 5.68 11.66 -6.54
C ILE A 59 6.90 10.89 -6.03
N VAL A 60 7.50 11.32 -4.93
CA VAL A 60 8.74 10.73 -4.40
C VAL A 60 8.51 9.31 -3.89
N LYS A 61 7.45 9.09 -3.12
CA LYS A 61 7.23 7.79 -2.44
C LYS A 61 6.45 6.77 -3.27
N ARG A 62 5.78 7.16 -4.35
CA ARG A 62 4.92 6.26 -5.13
C ARG A 62 5.19 6.28 -6.62
N LEU A 63 5.29 7.49 -7.23
CA LEU A 63 5.47 7.58 -8.67
C LEU A 63 6.89 7.20 -9.09
N ILE A 64 7.91 7.71 -8.42
CA ILE A 64 9.31 7.40 -8.76
C ILE A 64 9.60 5.90 -8.61
N PRO A 65 9.26 5.21 -7.49
CA PRO A 65 9.38 3.77 -7.39
C PRO A 65 8.61 3.01 -8.49
N ALA A 66 7.36 3.44 -8.78
CA ALA A 66 6.58 2.81 -9.85
C ALA A 66 7.21 2.96 -11.24
N LEU A 67 7.85 4.10 -11.54
CA LEU A 67 8.56 4.32 -12.81
C LEU A 67 9.85 3.51 -12.91
N LYS A 68 10.55 3.30 -11.79
CA LYS A 68 11.74 2.46 -11.72
C LYS A 68 11.44 0.96 -11.77
N GLY A 69 10.18 0.59 -11.54
CA GLY A 69 9.78 -0.81 -11.41
C GLY A 69 10.17 -1.43 -10.06
N ASP A 70 10.36 -0.58 -9.04
CA ASP A 70 10.69 -1.04 -7.70
C ASP A 70 9.58 -1.97 -7.16
N ILE A 71 9.97 -2.90 -6.30
CA ILE A 71 9.07 -3.88 -5.70
C ILE A 71 8.25 -3.21 -4.61
N ALA A 72 6.92 -3.40 -4.64
CA ALA A 72 6.00 -2.91 -3.63
C ALA A 72 5.65 -3.97 -2.59
N LEU A 73 5.53 -5.23 -3.04
CA LEU A 73 5.22 -6.40 -2.21
C LEU A 73 6.02 -7.60 -2.70
N GLU A 74 6.63 -8.32 -1.78
CA GLU A 74 7.37 -9.55 -2.05
C GLU A 74 6.87 -10.65 -1.13
N LEU A 75 6.75 -11.84 -1.70
CA LEU A 75 6.46 -13.09 -1.00
C LEU A 75 7.65 -14.00 -1.18
N ASP A 76 8.26 -14.41 -0.08
CA ASP A 76 9.41 -15.31 -0.07
C ASP A 76 9.20 -16.48 0.91
N ASP A 77 10.24 -17.28 1.12
CA ASP A 77 10.20 -18.42 2.02
C ASP A 77 10.08 -18.02 3.49
N GLU A 78 10.48 -16.79 3.84
CA GLU A 78 10.49 -16.29 5.21
C GLU A 78 9.17 -15.61 5.57
N GLY A 79 8.53 -14.90 4.61
CA GLY A 79 7.34 -14.14 4.91
C GLY A 79 6.82 -13.23 3.80
N ILE A 80 6.20 -12.16 4.25
CA ILE A 80 5.64 -11.08 3.43
C ILE A 80 6.42 -9.81 3.68
N ASN A 81 7.03 -9.24 2.64
CA ASN A 81 7.74 -7.98 2.70
C ASN A 81 6.91 -6.87 2.03
N ASP A 82 6.35 -5.98 2.82
CA ASP A 82 5.60 -4.78 2.36
C ASP A 82 6.52 -3.57 2.33
N TYR A 83 7.14 -3.29 1.16
CA TYR A 83 8.00 -2.12 0.93
C TYR A 83 7.23 -0.80 0.90
N ILE A 84 5.89 -0.84 0.84
CA ILE A 84 5.04 0.35 0.90
C ILE A 84 5.07 0.98 2.28
N ARG A 85 5.15 0.14 3.32
CA ARG A 85 5.14 0.53 4.73
C ARG A 85 6.46 0.27 5.44
N ASP A 86 7.39 -0.40 4.76
CA ASP A 86 8.65 -0.86 5.33
C ASP A 86 8.41 -1.85 6.49
N VAL A 87 7.56 -2.87 6.22
CA VAL A 87 7.16 -3.91 7.17
C VAL A 87 7.45 -5.27 6.60
N SER A 88 8.18 -6.09 7.36
CA SER A 88 8.40 -7.52 7.08
C SER A 88 7.64 -8.36 8.11
N ILE A 89 6.94 -9.41 7.65
CA ILE A 89 6.07 -10.25 8.46
C ILE A 89 6.44 -11.70 8.19
N ASP A 90 7.01 -12.39 9.16
CA ASP A 90 7.34 -13.82 9.05
C ASP A 90 6.07 -14.67 9.00
N TRP A 91 6.05 -15.73 8.16
CA TRP A 91 4.93 -16.68 8.10
C TRP A 91 4.58 -17.30 9.43
N LYS A 92 5.59 -17.56 10.28
CA LYS A 92 5.39 -18.16 11.62
C LYS A 92 4.53 -17.30 12.56
N ASP A 93 4.58 -15.97 12.36
CA ASP A 93 3.86 -15.01 13.22
C ASP A 93 2.44 -14.74 12.72
N ILE A 94 2.09 -15.20 11.53
CA ILE A 94 0.78 -15.02 10.94
C ILE A 94 -0.19 -16.07 11.53
N LYS A 95 -1.34 -15.58 12.03
CA LYS A 95 -2.45 -16.39 12.47
C LYS A 95 -3.47 -16.62 11.35
N GLU A 96 -3.79 -15.57 10.61
CA GLU A 96 -4.84 -15.59 9.59
C GLU A 96 -4.64 -14.45 8.60
N ILE A 97 -4.98 -14.67 7.34
CA ILE A 97 -4.96 -13.65 6.29
C ILE A 97 -6.38 -13.49 5.73
N LYS A 98 -6.87 -12.26 5.64
CA LYS A 98 -8.20 -11.92 5.09
C LYS A 98 -8.12 -10.87 4.02
N LEU A 99 -8.94 -11.00 2.98
CA LEU A 99 -9.12 -9.94 1.99
C LEU A 99 -10.32 -9.06 2.38
N MET A 100 -10.02 -7.84 2.81
CA MET A 100 -11.02 -6.82 3.11
C MET A 100 -11.30 -6.01 1.84
N ARG A 101 -12.47 -6.24 1.23
CA ARG A 101 -12.88 -5.52 0.02
C ARG A 101 -13.54 -4.19 0.40
N GLY A 102 -12.84 -3.10 0.10
CA GLY A 102 -13.39 -1.75 0.20
C GLY A 102 -14.09 -1.32 -1.09
N ARG A 103 -14.79 -0.19 -1.05
CA ARG A 103 -15.54 0.37 -2.20
C ARG A 103 -14.63 0.72 -3.40
N SER A 104 -13.39 1.12 -3.15
CA SER A 104 -12.45 1.59 -4.18
C SER A 104 -11.11 0.84 -4.18
N ALA A 105 -10.85 0.00 -3.19
CA ALA A 105 -9.62 -0.76 -3.09
C ALA A 105 -9.75 -1.88 -2.07
N SER A 106 -9.01 -2.95 -2.27
CA SER A 106 -8.90 -4.05 -1.32
C SER A 106 -7.66 -3.85 -0.43
N THR A 107 -7.77 -4.34 0.79
CA THR A 107 -6.67 -4.40 1.75
C THR A 107 -6.54 -5.84 2.22
N MET A 108 -5.37 -6.40 2.11
CA MET A 108 -5.07 -7.69 2.70
C MET A 108 -4.77 -7.49 4.17
N GLN A 109 -5.65 -7.98 5.04
CA GLN A 109 -5.51 -7.90 6.49
C GLN A 109 -4.81 -9.15 7.00
N ILE A 110 -3.69 -8.96 7.66
CA ILE A 110 -2.88 -10.01 8.27
C ILE A 110 -3.06 -9.92 9.77
N ASN A 111 -3.64 -10.94 10.36
CA ASN A 111 -3.78 -11.08 11.81
C ASN A 111 -2.58 -11.85 12.35
N LEU A 112 -1.89 -11.29 13.32
CA LEU A 112 -0.71 -11.89 13.94
C LEU A 112 -1.12 -12.76 15.14
N LYS A 113 -0.28 -13.75 15.46
CA LYS A 113 -0.41 -14.59 16.68
C LYS A 113 -0.08 -13.81 17.94
N TRP A 114 0.83 -12.85 17.82
CA TRP A 114 1.35 -12.04 18.91
C TRP A 114 1.23 -10.56 18.55
N GLU A 115 1.19 -9.70 19.54
CA GLU A 115 1.22 -8.26 19.32
C GLU A 115 2.65 -7.85 18.94
N SER A 116 2.79 -7.24 17.75
CA SER A 116 4.05 -6.66 17.25
C SER A 116 4.08 -5.15 17.49
N ASP A 117 5.21 -4.51 17.18
CA ASP A 117 5.35 -3.05 17.19
C ASP A 117 4.31 -2.34 16.29
N TYR A 118 3.73 -3.06 15.33
CA TYR A 118 2.67 -2.60 14.42
C TYR A 118 1.26 -3.00 14.90
N GLY A 119 1.12 -3.58 16.10
CA GLY A 119 -0.13 -4.10 16.64
C GLY A 119 -0.38 -5.57 16.27
N SER A 120 -1.57 -6.06 16.59
CA SER A 120 -2.00 -7.44 16.31
C SER A 120 -2.56 -7.65 14.90
N GLN A 121 -2.76 -6.55 14.14
CA GLN A 121 -3.34 -6.57 12.80
C GLN A 121 -2.58 -5.62 11.87
N ILE A 122 -2.12 -6.14 10.75
CA ILE A 122 -1.43 -5.38 9.72
C ILE A 122 -2.25 -5.41 8.44
N GLY A 123 -2.57 -4.24 7.88
CA GLY A 123 -3.32 -4.19 6.62
C GLY A 123 -2.40 -3.80 5.45
N VAL A 124 -2.20 -4.65 4.47
CA VAL A 124 -1.44 -4.38 3.25
C VAL A 124 -2.35 -3.80 2.17
N PRO A 125 -2.19 -2.53 1.75
CA PRO A 125 -3.06 -1.89 0.77
C PRO A 125 -2.70 -2.33 -0.66
N LEU A 126 -3.49 -3.23 -1.25
CA LEU A 126 -3.21 -3.81 -2.57
C LEU A 126 -3.32 -2.82 -3.73
N ARG A 127 -4.02 -1.70 -3.56
CA ARG A 127 -4.17 -0.68 -4.62
C ARG A 127 -2.86 -0.10 -5.16
N TRP A 128 -1.80 -0.10 -4.34
CA TRP A 128 -0.48 0.40 -4.74
C TRP A 128 0.38 -0.68 -5.39
N VAL A 129 -0.08 -1.93 -5.38
CA VAL A 129 0.59 -3.09 -5.92
C VAL A 129 0.08 -3.36 -7.33
N LYS A 130 0.96 -3.68 -8.26
CA LYS A 130 0.58 -4.02 -9.63
C LYS A 130 0.11 -5.48 -9.68
N GLY A 131 -1.17 -5.69 -10.05
CA GLY A 131 -1.78 -7.01 -10.14
C GLY A 131 -3.28 -6.91 -9.87
N LYS A 132 -3.94 -8.06 -9.86
CA LYS A 132 -5.33 -8.18 -9.42
C LYS A 132 -5.34 -8.52 -7.93
N ASP A 133 -6.12 -7.81 -7.15
CA ASP A 133 -6.20 -7.99 -5.70
C ASP A 133 -6.47 -9.44 -5.30
N ASP A 134 -7.41 -10.10 -6.01
CA ASP A 134 -7.76 -11.50 -5.74
C ASP A 134 -6.63 -12.48 -6.08
N GLU A 135 -5.86 -12.21 -7.13
CA GLU A 135 -4.73 -13.03 -7.55
C GLU A 135 -3.58 -12.93 -6.54
N ILE A 136 -3.24 -11.71 -6.13
CA ILE A 136 -2.22 -11.48 -5.09
C ILE A 136 -2.62 -12.19 -3.79
N TYR A 137 -3.88 -12.06 -3.39
CA TYR A 137 -4.40 -12.70 -2.19
C TYR A 137 -4.34 -14.23 -2.25
N GLN A 138 -4.76 -14.83 -3.38
CA GLN A 138 -4.71 -16.28 -3.56
C GLN A 138 -3.29 -16.82 -3.52
N ILE A 139 -2.36 -16.15 -4.19
CA ILE A 139 -0.94 -16.54 -4.15
C ILE A 139 -0.40 -16.42 -2.74
N THR A 140 -0.73 -15.35 -2.00
CA THR A 140 -0.32 -15.20 -0.61
C THR A 140 -0.86 -16.33 0.28
N LEU A 141 -2.11 -16.76 0.07
CA LEU A 141 -2.67 -17.90 0.79
C LEU A 141 -1.95 -19.21 0.46
N LEU A 142 -1.60 -19.44 -0.81
CA LEU A 142 -0.86 -20.63 -1.20
C LEU A 142 0.51 -20.71 -0.50
N TYR A 143 1.22 -19.59 -0.37
CA TYR A 143 2.48 -19.53 0.38
C TYR A 143 2.26 -19.81 1.87
N PHE A 144 1.27 -19.18 2.47
CA PHE A 144 0.93 -19.40 3.88
C PHE A 144 0.53 -20.84 4.17
N ASP A 145 -0.27 -21.46 3.30
CA ASP A 145 -0.70 -22.86 3.44
C ASP A 145 0.47 -23.83 3.26
N SER A 146 1.34 -23.59 2.28
CA SER A 146 2.53 -24.41 2.06
C SER A 146 3.50 -24.34 3.24
N TYR A 147 3.67 -23.17 3.84
CA TYR A 147 4.45 -23.02 5.06
C TYR A 147 3.82 -23.78 6.23
N SER A 148 2.51 -23.66 6.43
CA SER A 148 1.81 -24.32 7.53
C SER A 148 1.81 -25.84 7.42
N GLN A 149 1.77 -26.41 6.20
CA GLN A 149 1.87 -27.85 5.95
C GLN A 149 3.29 -28.37 6.16
N GLY A 150 4.32 -27.63 5.73
CA GLY A 150 5.72 -27.99 5.97
C GLY A 150 6.09 -28.07 7.47
N PHE A 151 5.40 -27.29 8.31
CA PHE A 151 5.61 -27.33 9.76
C PHE A 151 4.97 -28.55 10.44
N THR A 152 3.93 -29.13 9.83
CA THR A 152 3.26 -30.32 10.35
C THR A 152 3.99 -31.62 9.99
N GLU A 153 4.81 -31.64 8.93
CA GLU A 153 5.58 -32.85 8.53
C GLU A 153 6.90 -33.04 9.31
N ASN A 154 7.47 -31.97 9.88
CA ASN A 154 8.68 -32.03 10.70
C ASN A 154 8.53 -31.22 11.98
N PRO A 155 7.86 -31.74 13.03
CA PRO A 155 7.85 -31.08 14.33
C PRO A 155 9.30 -31.03 14.87
N PRO A 156 9.73 -29.89 15.43
CA PRO A 156 11.06 -29.79 16.03
C PRO A 156 11.18 -30.80 17.17
N VAL A 157 12.23 -31.63 17.11
CA VAL A 157 12.62 -32.62 18.14
C VAL A 157 13.11 -31.90 19.38
#